data_7214fc75474736878f560e3bd1084257
#
_entry.id   7214fc75474736878f560e3bd1084257
#
_cell.length_a   1.000
_cell.length_b   1.000
_cell.length_c   1.000
_cell.angle_alpha   90.00
_cell.angle_beta   90.00
_cell.angle_gamma   90.00
#
_symmetry.space_group_name_H-M   'P 1'
#
loop_
_entity.id
_entity.type
_entity.pdbx_description
1 polymer ?
#
loop_
_entity_poly.entity_id
_entity_poly.type
_entity_poly.pdbx_seq_one_letter_code
_entity_poly.pdbx_strand_id
1 'polypeptide(L)'
;MNKTPMLHRTIREQIVSHLRTEVLTGQLTGGQRLREQHLAERFGVSRGPVRDALLQLTSEGLLVAHQNRGVHVRESPGKAIRPLLVDLRRQVETFALDAIFDAIQPRDLDFWQENLMSFRAACERRDMSMVVEHDMAFHRSIVERVGDEGLTAIWLPVVTHMMLPYSRHRDLLESYEEHRKIFAAIREGDRSLAIERLRHNIQ
;
A
#
# COMPACT_ATOMS: atom_id res chain seq x y z
N MET A 1 2.85 -6.78 34.96
CA MET A 1 2.68 -7.40 33.64
C MET A 1 1.56 -6.65 32.93
N ASN A 2 1.91 -5.61 32.15
CA ASN A 2 0.94 -4.88 31.33
C ASN A 2 0.75 -5.66 30.03
N LYS A 3 -0.40 -6.29 29.87
CA LYS A 3 -0.83 -6.83 28.57
C LYS A 3 -1.19 -5.64 27.70
N THR A 4 -0.38 -5.34 26.69
CA THR A 4 -0.77 -4.45 25.59
C THR A 4 -2.04 -5.05 24.98
N PRO A 5 -3.16 -4.31 24.90
CA PRO A 5 -4.37 -4.84 24.28
C PRO A 5 -4.06 -5.13 22.82
N MET A 6 -4.31 -6.37 22.38
CA MET A 6 -4.33 -6.70 20.96
C MET A 6 -5.40 -5.81 20.31
N LEU A 7 -4.97 -4.89 19.45
CA LEU A 7 -5.84 -4.04 18.65
C LEU A 7 -6.61 -4.96 17.68
N HIS A 8 -7.78 -5.41 18.09
CA HIS A 8 -8.68 -6.12 17.19
C HIS A 8 -9.13 -5.14 16.10
N ARG A 9 -8.73 -5.41 14.85
CA ARG A 9 -9.24 -4.66 13.69
C ARG A 9 -10.76 -4.66 13.72
N THR A 10 -11.36 -3.50 13.54
CA THR A 10 -12.82 -3.37 13.42
C THR A 10 -13.32 -4.16 12.20
N ILE A 11 -14.60 -4.52 12.17
CA ILE A 11 -15.22 -5.18 11.00
C ILE A 11 -14.99 -4.36 9.74
N ARG A 12 -15.11 -3.03 9.81
CA ARG A 12 -14.82 -2.13 8.69
C ARG A 12 -13.38 -2.30 8.19
N GLU A 13 -12.39 -2.28 9.09
CA GLU A 13 -10.96 -2.41 8.73
C GLU A 13 -10.65 -3.77 8.11
N GLN A 14 -11.30 -4.83 8.58
CA GLN A 14 -11.16 -6.16 7.98
C GLN A 14 -11.71 -6.20 6.55
N ILE A 15 -12.89 -5.60 6.30
CA ILE A 15 -13.49 -5.51 4.97
C ILE A 15 -12.60 -4.66 4.05
N VAL A 16 -12.10 -3.52 4.53
CA VAL A 16 -11.18 -2.64 3.77
C VAL A 16 -9.93 -3.41 3.37
N SER A 17 -9.28 -4.10 4.31
CA SER A 17 -8.07 -4.90 4.04
C SER A 17 -8.35 -5.99 3.00
N HIS A 18 -9.46 -6.73 3.15
CA HIS A 18 -9.83 -7.82 2.25
C HIS A 18 -10.10 -7.32 0.83
N LEU A 19 -10.95 -6.30 0.68
CA LEU A 19 -11.28 -5.75 -0.63
C LEU A 19 -10.07 -5.07 -1.30
N ARG A 20 -9.23 -4.36 -0.52
CA ARG A 20 -7.98 -3.78 -1.03
C ARG A 20 -7.10 -4.86 -1.65
N THR A 21 -6.89 -5.94 -0.93
CA THR A 21 -6.16 -7.10 -1.42
C THR A 21 -6.74 -7.66 -2.72
N GLU A 22 -8.03 -7.93 -2.77
CA GLU A 22 -8.68 -8.47 -3.97
C GLU A 22 -8.56 -7.57 -5.18
N VAL A 23 -8.60 -6.23 -4.98
CA VAL A 23 -8.38 -5.26 -6.04
C VAL A 23 -6.92 -5.28 -6.50
N LEU A 24 -5.96 -5.22 -5.57
CA LEU A 24 -4.53 -5.14 -5.89
C LEU A 24 -3.98 -6.44 -6.48
N THR A 25 -4.56 -7.59 -6.12
CA THR A 25 -4.20 -8.90 -6.70
C THR A 25 -4.95 -9.23 -7.99
N GLY A 26 -5.87 -8.34 -8.43
CA GLY A 26 -6.66 -8.54 -9.65
C GLY A 26 -7.80 -9.55 -9.53
N GLN A 27 -8.11 -10.03 -8.33
CA GLN A 27 -9.29 -10.88 -8.08
C GLN A 27 -10.59 -10.10 -8.32
N LEU A 28 -10.60 -8.81 -7.96
CA LEU A 28 -11.61 -7.86 -8.40
C LEU A 28 -11.02 -7.04 -9.57
N THR A 29 -11.62 -7.18 -10.74
CA THR A 29 -11.09 -6.58 -11.97
C THR A 29 -11.51 -5.12 -12.16
N GLY A 30 -10.68 -4.33 -12.83
CA GLY A 30 -11.01 -2.94 -13.19
C GLY A 30 -12.37 -2.84 -13.90
N GLY A 31 -13.17 -1.85 -13.54
CA GLY A 31 -14.54 -1.66 -14.02
C GLY A 31 -15.61 -2.53 -13.34
N GLN A 32 -15.22 -3.54 -12.55
CA GLN A 32 -16.16 -4.41 -11.86
C GLN A 32 -17.01 -3.63 -10.85
N ARG A 33 -18.33 -3.78 -10.93
CA ARG A 33 -19.27 -3.16 -10.01
C ARG A 33 -19.31 -3.88 -8.66
N LEU A 34 -19.17 -3.13 -7.56
CA LEU A 34 -19.29 -3.62 -6.19
C LEU A 34 -20.67 -3.23 -5.62
N ARG A 35 -21.46 -4.22 -5.23
CA ARG A 35 -22.80 -4.01 -4.67
C ARG A 35 -22.76 -4.20 -3.17
N GLU A 36 -23.16 -3.18 -2.39
CA GLU A 36 -23.19 -3.22 -0.92
C GLU A 36 -23.91 -4.45 -0.38
N GLN A 37 -25.07 -4.77 -0.95
CA GLN A 37 -25.87 -5.92 -0.51
C GLN A 37 -25.12 -7.24 -0.68
N HIS A 38 -24.55 -7.48 -1.85
CA HIS A 38 -23.80 -8.72 -2.15
C HIS A 38 -22.56 -8.86 -1.25
N LEU A 39 -21.86 -7.75 -0.99
CA LEU A 39 -20.71 -7.76 -0.09
C LEU A 39 -21.14 -7.98 1.37
N ALA A 40 -22.25 -7.40 1.81
CA ALA A 40 -22.81 -7.62 3.14
C ALA A 40 -23.18 -9.09 3.37
N GLU A 41 -23.83 -9.71 2.40
CA GLU A 41 -24.14 -11.15 2.41
C GLU A 41 -22.86 -12.00 2.45
N ARG A 42 -21.88 -11.67 1.59
CA ARG A 42 -20.60 -12.38 1.50
C ARG A 42 -19.78 -12.32 2.80
N PHE A 43 -19.75 -11.17 3.46
CA PHE A 43 -18.99 -10.98 4.72
C PHE A 43 -19.81 -11.33 5.97
N GLY A 44 -21.11 -11.65 5.84
CA GLY A 44 -21.98 -11.96 6.98
C GLY A 44 -22.21 -10.75 7.91
N VAL A 45 -22.27 -9.53 7.38
CA VAL A 45 -22.41 -8.29 8.14
C VAL A 45 -23.58 -7.45 7.62
N SER A 46 -23.93 -6.38 8.36
CA SER A 46 -24.88 -5.37 7.87
C SER A 46 -24.26 -4.50 6.76
N ARG A 47 -25.10 -3.76 6.02
CA ARG A 47 -24.63 -2.89 4.92
C ARG A 47 -23.81 -1.68 5.38
N GLY A 48 -23.96 -1.23 6.63
CA GLY A 48 -23.24 -0.07 7.17
C GLY A 48 -21.72 -0.19 7.07
N PRO A 49 -21.07 -1.17 7.74
CA PRO A 49 -19.64 -1.39 7.67
C PRO A 49 -19.11 -1.56 6.23
N VAL A 50 -19.90 -2.17 5.34
CA VAL A 50 -19.55 -2.32 3.92
C VAL A 50 -19.52 -0.98 3.21
N ARG A 51 -20.55 -0.13 3.41
CA ARG A 51 -20.62 1.20 2.83
C ARG A 51 -19.42 2.05 3.27
N ASP A 52 -19.11 2.03 4.56
CA ASP A 52 -17.98 2.78 5.11
C ASP A 52 -16.65 2.30 4.54
N ALA A 53 -16.49 0.98 4.35
CA ALA A 53 -15.31 0.40 3.69
C ALA A 53 -15.21 0.82 2.22
N LEU A 54 -16.31 0.81 1.47
CA LEU A 54 -16.33 1.26 0.07
C LEU A 54 -16.03 2.75 -0.05
N LEU A 55 -16.53 3.60 0.87
CA LEU A 55 -16.20 5.02 0.92
C LEU A 55 -14.71 5.24 1.17
N GLN A 56 -14.13 4.52 2.12
CA GLN A 56 -12.69 4.58 2.40
C GLN A 56 -11.86 4.16 1.18
N LEU A 57 -12.16 3.03 0.55
CA LEU A 57 -11.45 2.56 -0.65
C LEU A 57 -11.62 3.50 -1.85
N THR A 58 -12.73 4.23 -1.90
CA THR A 58 -12.95 5.29 -2.91
C THR A 58 -12.06 6.50 -2.64
N SER A 59 -11.94 6.93 -1.37
CA SER A 59 -11.03 8.02 -0.99
C SER A 59 -9.56 7.65 -1.20
N GLU A 60 -9.21 6.39 -1.02
CA GLU A 60 -7.88 5.84 -1.31
C GLU A 60 -7.60 5.68 -2.82
N GLY A 61 -8.60 5.88 -3.68
CA GLY A 61 -8.44 5.80 -5.13
C GLY A 61 -8.48 4.38 -5.72
N LEU A 62 -8.73 3.34 -4.92
CA LEU A 62 -8.92 1.96 -5.42
C LEU A 62 -10.26 1.76 -6.11
N LEU A 63 -11.26 2.48 -5.65
CA LEU A 63 -12.61 2.45 -6.20
C LEU A 63 -12.99 3.81 -6.79
N VAL A 64 -14.00 3.83 -7.63
CA VAL A 64 -14.61 5.03 -8.18
C VAL A 64 -16.13 4.95 -8.00
N ALA A 65 -16.71 6.02 -7.46
CA ALA A 65 -18.16 6.15 -7.34
C ALA A 65 -18.70 6.90 -8.56
N HIS A 66 -19.62 6.28 -9.28
CA HIS A 66 -20.34 6.91 -10.38
C HIS A 66 -21.76 7.25 -9.96
N GLN A 67 -22.17 8.48 -10.22
CA GLN A 67 -23.56 8.90 -9.96
C GLN A 67 -24.54 7.95 -10.67
N ASN A 68 -25.51 7.43 -9.93
CA ASN A 68 -26.54 6.48 -10.39
C ASN A 68 -26.04 5.10 -10.86
N ARG A 69 -24.72 4.83 -10.89
CA ARG A 69 -24.16 3.53 -11.32
C ARG A 69 -23.53 2.75 -10.16
N GLY A 70 -23.32 3.41 -9.01
CA GLY A 70 -22.71 2.82 -7.82
C GLY A 70 -21.18 2.82 -7.85
N VAL A 71 -20.59 1.97 -7.03
CA VAL A 71 -19.15 1.88 -6.83
C VAL A 71 -18.55 0.79 -7.72
N HIS A 72 -17.43 1.11 -8.36
CA HIS A 72 -16.71 0.21 -9.25
C HIS A 72 -15.22 0.18 -8.87
N VAL A 73 -14.56 -0.93 -9.16
CA VAL A 73 -13.09 -1.03 -9.10
C VAL A 73 -12.50 -0.06 -10.11
N ARG A 74 -11.50 0.73 -9.71
CA ARG A 74 -10.81 1.63 -10.62
C ARG A 74 -10.07 0.83 -11.69
N GLU A 75 -10.12 1.30 -12.92
CA GLU A 75 -9.33 0.73 -14.00
C GLU A 75 -7.85 1.11 -13.84
N SER A 76 -6.97 0.23 -14.28
CA SER A 76 -5.53 0.51 -14.31
C SER A 76 -5.24 1.73 -15.20
N PRO A 77 -4.25 2.54 -14.84
CA PRO A 77 -3.89 3.71 -15.65
C PRO A 77 -3.47 3.28 -17.04
N GLY A 78 -3.88 4.06 -18.03
CA GLY A 78 -3.40 3.87 -19.39
C GLY A 78 -1.88 3.96 -19.47
N LYS A 79 -1.27 3.24 -20.41
CA LYS A 79 0.20 3.18 -20.58
C LYS A 79 0.85 4.57 -20.69
N ALA A 80 0.15 5.55 -21.24
CA ALA A 80 0.65 6.92 -21.40
C ALA A 80 0.79 7.70 -20.07
N ILE A 81 -0.04 7.40 -19.05
CA ILE A 81 -0.03 8.10 -17.76
C ILE A 81 0.92 7.42 -16.76
N ARG A 82 1.19 6.12 -16.92
CA ARG A 82 2.05 5.38 -15.99
C ARG A 82 3.40 6.05 -15.71
N PRO A 83 4.17 6.54 -16.70
CA PRO A 83 5.44 7.22 -16.44
C PRO A 83 5.29 8.44 -15.51
N LEU A 84 4.24 9.25 -15.70
CA LEU A 84 3.96 10.40 -14.84
C LEU A 84 3.69 9.95 -13.38
N LEU A 85 2.90 8.90 -13.19
CA LEU A 85 2.63 8.38 -11.83
C LEU A 85 3.90 7.85 -11.15
N VAL A 86 4.76 7.16 -11.90
CA VAL A 86 6.08 6.70 -11.44
C VAL A 86 6.92 7.88 -10.96
N ASP A 87 7.00 8.95 -11.75
CA ASP A 87 7.80 10.13 -11.41
C ASP A 87 7.22 10.89 -10.20
N LEU A 88 5.91 11.04 -10.12
CA LEU A 88 5.24 11.62 -8.94
C LEU A 88 5.52 10.81 -7.68
N ARG A 89 5.38 9.49 -7.74
CA ARG A 89 5.66 8.60 -6.63
C ARG A 89 7.13 8.73 -6.18
N ARG A 90 8.07 8.70 -7.13
CA ARG A 90 9.49 8.89 -6.88
C ARG A 90 9.77 10.21 -6.16
N GLN A 91 9.21 11.31 -6.64
CA GLN A 91 9.41 12.62 -6.03
C GLN A 91 8.89 12.67 -4.60
N VAL A 92 7.67 12.19 -4.35
CA VAL A 92 7.08 12.20 -3.01
C VAL A 92 7.87 11.32 -2.04
N GLU A 93 8.17 10.08 -2.42
CA GLU A 93 8.80 9.13 -1.50
C GLU A 93 10.28 9.46 -1.25
N THR A 94 11.03 9.92 -2.26
CA THR A 94 12.43 10.35 -2.04
C THR A 94 12.51 11.64 -1.24
N PHE A 95 11.60 12.59 -1.43
CA PHE A 95 11.46 13.76 -0.57
C PHE A 95 11.15 13.36 0.87
N ALA A 96 10.19 12.46 1.06
CA ALA A 96 9.82 11.99 2.38
C ALA A 96 10.99 11.32 3.11
N LEU A 97 11.71 10.41 2.45
CA LEU A 97 12.87 9.75 3.03
C LEU A 97 13.99 10.75 3.38
N ASP A 98 14.27 11.72 2.51
CA ASP A 98 15.27 12.76 2.75
C ASP A 98 14.90 13.62 3.98
N ALA A 99 13.65 14.06 4.04
CA ALA A 99 13.11 14.90 5.12
C ALA A 99 13.18 14.23 6.51
N ILE A 100 12.97 12.92 6.57
CA ILE A 100 12.98 12.18 7.85
C ILE A 100 14.36 11.62 8.23
N PHE A 101 15.35 11.64 7.34
CA PHE A 101 16.56 10.82 7.44
C PHE A 101 17.29 11.01 8.78
N ASP A 102 17.49 12.25 9.20
CA ASP A 102 18.17 12.58 10.47
C ASP A 102 17.26 12.38 11.71
N ALA A 103 15.97 12.17 11.50
CA ALA A 103 14.98 11.94 12.56
C ALA A 103 14.57 10.46 12.71
N ILE A 104 15.20 9.56 11.95
CA ILE A 104 14.95 8.11 12.05
C ILE A 104 15.35 7.62 13.43
N GLN A 105 14.46 6.87 14.08
CA GLN A 105 14.65 6.35 15.43
C GLN A 105 14.76 4.82 15.41
N PRO A 106 15.29 4.20 16.47
CA PRO A 106 15.38 2.73 16.58
C PRO A 106 14.05 2.02 16.30
N ARG A 107 12.93 2.55 16.78
CA ARG A 107 11.59 2.00 16.53
C ARG A 107 11.19 1.96 15.04
N ASP A 108 11.70 2.92 14.24
CA ASP A 108 11.44 2.97 12.79
C ASP A 108 12.23 1.84 12.10
N LEU A 109 13.48 1.62 12.54
CA LEU A 109 14.32 0.52 12.05
C LEU A 109 13.73 -0.85 12.43
N ASP A 110 13.25 -1.00 13.66
CA ASP A 110 12.59 -2.22 14.15
C ASP A 110 11.36 -2.54 13.30
N PHE A 111 10.49 -1.53 13.03
CA PHE A 111 9.31 -1.68 12.18
C PHE A 111 9.69 -2.15 10.76
N TRP A 112 10.67 -1.51 10.12
CA TRP A 112 11.09 -1.89 8.77
C TRP A 112 11.72 -3.28 8.73
N GLN A 113 12.48 -3.65 9.75
CA GLN A 113 13.06 -4.99 9.86
C GLN A 113 11.97 -6.05 10.00
N GLU A 114 11.00 -5.86 10.88
CA GLU A 114 9.88 -6.79 11.08
C GLU A 114 9.02 -6.91 9.80
N ASN A 115 8.75 -5.77 9.15
CA ASN A 115 8.03 -5.74 7.88
C ASN A 115 8.76 -6.54 6.80
N LEU A 116 10.08 -6.38 6.68
CA LEU A 116 10.91 -7.11 5.71
C LEU A 116 10.95 -8.61 5.99
N MET A 117 11.00 -9.03 7.25
CA MET A 117 10.93 -10.46 7.61
C MET A 117 9.60 -11.07 7.16
N SER A 118 8.50 -10.37 7.40
CA SER A 118 7.16 -10.78 7.00
C SER A 118 6.99 -10.75 5.48
N PHE A 119 7.56 -9.73 4.83
CA PHE A 119 7.56 -9.60 3.37
C PHE A 119 8.29 -10.76 2.69
N ARG A 120 9.48 -11.13 3.19
CA ARG A 120 10.22 -12.29 2.70
C ARG A 120 9.37 -13.57 2.79
N ALA A 121 8.78 -13.81 3.96
CA ALA A 121 7.94 -14.99 4.17
C ALA A 121 6.71 -15.03 3.26
N ALA A 122 6.12 -13.84 2.94
CA ALA A 122 5.03 -13.72 1.97
C ALA A 122 5.51 -14.06 0.55
N CYS A 123 6.68 -13.56 0.13
CA CYS A 123 7.29 -13.87 -1.17
C CYS A 123 7.58 -15.37 -1.34
N GLU A 124 8.18 -16.00 -0.33
CA GLU A 124 8.50 -17.43 -0.33
C GLU A 124 7.23 -18.29 -0.46
N ARG A 125 6.13 -17.90 0.20
CA ARG A 125 4.83 -18.58 0.10
C ARG A 125 4.01 -18.19 -1.13
N ARG A 126 4.46 -17.23 -1.91
CA ARG A 126 3.71 -16.62 -3.04
C ARG A 126 2.34 -16.09 -2.62
N ASP A 127 2.23 -15.58 -1.41
CA ASP A 127 1.03 -14.93 -0.90
C ASP A 127 0.97 -13.49 -1.40
N MET A 128 0.39 -13.30 -2.58
CA MET A 128 0.29 -11.99 -3.25
C MET A 128 -0.41 -10.94 -2.40
N SER A 129 -1.35 -11.34 -1.55
CA SER A 129 -2.04 -10.46 -0.63
C SER A 129 -1.06 -9.82 0.35
N MET A 130 -0.29 -10.66 1.02
CA MET A 130 0.69 -10.23 2.01
C MET A 130 1.89 -9.53 1.35
N VAL A 131 2.28 -9.95 0.13
CA VAL A 131 3.32 -9.26 -0.66
C VAL A 131 2.94 -7.81 -0.88
N VAL A 132 1.72 -7.54 -1.39
CA VAL A 132 1.22 -6.18 -1.63
C VAL A 132 1.06 -5.41 -0.31
N GLU A 133 0.57 -6.06 0.75
CA GLU A 133 0.40 -5.42 2.06
C GLU A 133 1.75 -4.94 2.62
N HIS A 134 2.79 -5.78 2.56
CA HIS A 134 4.12 -5.44 3.09
C HIS A 134 4.87 -4.44 2.24
N ASP A 135 4.78 -4.53 0.91
CA ASP A 135 5.30 -3.52 -0.02
C ASP A 135 4.71 -2.14 0.31
N MET A 136 3.38 -2.07 0.34
CA MET A 136 2.68 -0.82 0.65
C MET A 136 2.99 -0.30 2.05
N ALA A 137 3.09 -1.17 3.06
CA ALA A 137 3.39 -0.78 4.44
C ALA A 137 4.80 -0.16 4.55
N PHE A 138 5.80 -0.70 3.84
CA PHE A 138 7.15 -0.16 3.82
C PHE A 138 7.16 1.28 3.28
N HIS A 139 6.64 1.50 2.09
CA HIS A 139 6.63 2.82 1.44
C HIS A 139 5.77 3.83 2.20
N ARG A 140 4.59 3.39 2.65
CA ARG A 140 3.66 4.21 3.41
C ARG A 140 4.27 4.73 4.71
N SER A 141 4.99 3.90 5.42
CA SER A 141 5.62 4.28 6.69
C SER A 141 6.64 5.41 6.53
N ILE A 142 7.37 5.44 5.39
CA ILE A 142 8.32 6.54 5.07
C ILE A 142 7.55 7.84 4.88
N VAL A 143 6.45 7.83 4.11
CA VAL A 143 5.65 9.03 3.83
C VAL A 143 4.93 9.53 5.08
N GLU A 144 4.29 8.65 5.85
CA GLU A 144 3.58 8.99 7.09
C GLU A 144 4.53 9.52 8.18
N ARG A 145 5.79 9.09 8.18
CA ARG A 145 6.80 9.53 9.16
C ARG A 145 7.17 11.01 9.02
N VAL A 146 6.88 11.65 7.88
CA VAL A 146 7.00 13.11 7.70
C VAL A 146 6.05 13.85 8.64
N GLY A 147 4.90 13.26 8.98
CA GLY A 147 3.90 13.85 9.87
C GLY A 147 2.96 14.84 9.19
N ASP A 148 2.95 14.90 7.86
CA ASP A 148 2.05 15.74 7.06
C ASP A 148 0.94 14.90 6.44
N GLU A 149 -0.31 15.07 6.90
CA GLU A 149 -1.46 14.34 6.39
C GLU A 149 -1.76 14.68 4.91
N GLY A 150 -1.47 15.91 4.49
CA GLY A 150 -1.64 16.35 3.10
C GLY A 150 -0.71 15.60 2.15
N LEU A 151 0.54 15.35 2.55
CA LEU A 151 1.49 14.56 1.76
C LEU A 151 1.00 13.12 1.57
N THR A 152 0.50 12.50 2.64
CA THR A 152 -0.09 11.15 2.58
C THR A 152 -1.34 11.12 1.70
N ALA A 153 -2.20 12.14 1.78
CA ALA A 153 -3.40 12.25 0.96
C ALA A 153 -3.09 12.41 -0.54
N ILE A 154 -1.98 13.04 -0.90
CA ILE A 154 -1.50 13.13 -2.29
C ILE A 154 -0.88 11.81 -2.74
N TRP A 155 -0.04 11.20 -1.92
CA TRP A 155 0.71 9.98 -2.26
C TRP A 155 -0.19 8.77 -2.46
N LEU A 156 -1.17 8.56 -1.57
CA LEU A 156 -1.98 7.34 -1.54
C LEU A 156 -2.76 7.08 -2.85
N PRO A 157 -3.45 8.05 -3.47
CA PRO A 157 -4.09 7.85 -4.77
C PRO A 157 -3.10 7.53 -5.90
N VAL A 158 -1.92 8.14 -5.89
CA VAL A 158 -0.87 7.91 -6.90
C VAL A 158 -0.38 6.47 -6.82
N VAL A 159 0.07 6.03 -5.65
CA VAL A 159 0.61 4.67 -5.47
C VAL A 159 -0.47 3.61 -5.71
N THR A 160 -1.67 3.83 -5.19
CA THR A 160 -2.80 2.92 -5.37
C THR A 160 -3.12 2.71 -6.84
N HIS A 161 -3.14 3.79 -7.62
CA HIS A 161 -3.40 3.73 -9.05
C HIS A 161 -2.28 3.01 -9.81
N MET A 162 -1.02 3.17 -9.40
CA MET A 162 0.12 2.44 -9.97
C MET A 162 0.08 0.94 -9.70
N MET A 163 -0.39 0.57 -8.51
CA MET A 163 -0.39 -0.83 -8.04
C MET A 163 -1.50 -1.68 -8.69
N LEU A 164 -2.33 -1.12 -9.56
CA LEU A 164 -3.44 -1.80 -10.25
C LEU A 164 -3.05 -2.32 -11.65
N PRO A 165 -3.02 -3.63 -11.91
CA PRO A 165 -2.82 -4.75 -10.99
C PRO A 165 -1.34 -4.87 -10.59
N TYR A 166 -1.07 -5.38 -9.39
CA TYR A 166 0.31 -5.65 -8.95
C TYR A 166 0.89 -6.81 -9.77
N SER A 167 1.69 -6.49 -10.77
CA SER A 167 2.30 -7.49 -11.67
C SER A 167 3.80 -7.24 -11.89
N ARG A 168 4.44 -6.54 -10.93
CA ARG A 168 5.75 -5.90 -11.13
C ARG A 168 6.90 -6.88 -11.31
N HIS A 169 6.93 -7.96 -10.55
CA HIS A 169 8.05 -8.88 -10.57
C HIS A 169 7.62 -10.28 -11.01
N ARG A 170 8.38 -10.87 -11.93
CA ARG A 170 8.28 -12.30 -12.21
C ARG A 170 8.76 -13.14 -11.04
N ASP A 171 9.76 -12.62 -10.31
CA ASP A 171 10.27 -13.18 -9.07
C ASP A 171 9.94 -12.23 -7.90
N LEU A 172 9.11 -12.69 -6.97
CA LEU A 172 8.71 -11.93 -5.79
C LEU A 172 9.89 -11.68 -4.84
N LEU A 173 10.87 -12.58 -4.80
CA LEU A 173 12.08 -12.40 -3.99
C LEU A 173 12.94 -11.25 -4.50
N GLU A 174 12.90 -10.92 -5.78
CA GLU A 174 13.56 -9.74 -6.32
C GLU A 174 12.99 -8.46 -5.70
N SER A 175 11.66 -8.36 -5.56
CA SER A 175 11.02 -7.24 -4.86
C SER A 175 11.49 -7.14 -3.40
N TYR A 176 11.53 -8.26 -2.67
CA TYR A 176 12.06 -8.28 -1.31
C TYR A 176 13.52 -7.79 -1.27
N GLU A 177 14.40 -8.26 -2.17
CA GLU A 177 15.81 -7.87 -2.19
C GLU A 177 16.01 -6.38 -2.48
N GLU A 178 15.17 -5.78 -3.30
CA GLU A 178 15.20 -4.33 -3.53
C GLU A 178 14.89 -3.57 -2.24
N HIS A 179 13.84 -3.93 -1.52
CA HIS A 179 13.48 -3.30 -0.24
C HIS A 179 14.55 -3.52 0.84
N ARG A 180 15.14 -4.72 0.88
CA ARG A 180 16.26 -5.02 1.79
C ARG A 180 17.47 -4.12 1.55
N LYS A 181 17.78 -3.81 0.27
CA LYS A 181 18.88 -2.89 -0.09
C LYS A 181 18.57 -1.45 0.34
N ILE A 182 17.32 -0.99 0.23
CA ILE A 182 16.92 0.33 0.74
C ILE A 182 17.15 0.38 2.24
N PHE A 183 16.60 -0.60 2.97
CA PHE A 183 16.72 -0.66 4.44
C PHE A 183 18.18 -0.76 4.90
N ALA A 184 19.03 -1.52 4.23
CA ALA A 184 20.45 -1.62 4.55
C ALA A 184 21.13 -0.25 4.47
N ALA A 185 20.89 0.51 3.40
CA ALA A 185 21.46 1.86 3.24
C ALA A 185 20.94 2.83 4.34
N ILE A 186 19.65 2.75 4.70
CA ILE A 186 19.09 3.54 5.80
C ILE A 186 19.80 3.19 7.12
N ARG A 187 19.96 1.92 7.43
CA ARG A 187 20.58 1.43 8.68
C ARG A 187 22.07 1.81 8.77
N GLU A 188 22.77 1.86 7.64
CA GLU A 188 24.16 2.26 7.54
C GLU A 188 24.35 3.79 7.59
N GLY A 189 23.25 4.56 7.56
CA GLY A 189 23.29 6.02 7.56
C GLY A 189 23.67 6.63 6.21
N ASP A 190 23.69 5.84 5.13
CA ASP A 190 23.99 6.33 3.79
C ASP A 190 22.72 6.88 3.12
N ARG A 191 22.45 8.17 3.39
CA ARG A 191 21.29 8.90 2.85
C ARG A 191 21.23 8.85 1.33
N SER A 192 22.35 9.12 0.68
CA SER A 192 22.41 9.21 -0.78
C SER A 192 22.10 7.88 -1.43
N LEU A 193 22.68 6.81 -0.92
CA LEU A 193 22.43 5.45 -1.39
C LEU A 193 20.98 4.99 -1.11
N ALA A 194 20.45 5.33 0.07
CA ALA A 194 19.06 4.99 0.42
C ALA A 194 18.06 5.64 -0.55
N ILE A 195 18.24 6.93 -0.85
CA ILE A 195 17.40 7.67 -1.81
C ILE A 195 17.55 7.10 -3.23
N GLU A 196 18.77 6.78 -3.66
CA GLU A 196 19.03 6.16 -4.96
C GLU A 196 18.32 4.81 -5.08
N ARG A 197 18.44 3.94 -4.06
CA ARG A 197 17.80 2.63 -4.02
C ARG A 197 16.27 2.72 -4.01
N LEU A 198 15.72 3.65 -3.22
CA LEU A 198 14.28 3.90 -3.20
C LEU A 198 13.77 4.36 -4.57
N ARG A 199 14.48 5.29 -5.21
CA ARG A 199 14.15 5.76 -6.56
C ARG A 199 14.18 4.64 -7.60
N HIS A 200 15.17 3.75 -7.51
CA HIS A 200 15.30 2.60 -8.41
C HIS A 200 14.19 1.57 -8.20
N ASN A 201 13.81 1.35 -6.95
CA ASN A 201 12.74 0.45 -6.59
C ASN A 201 11.38 0.89 -7.18
N ILE A 202 11.09 2.16 -7.31
CA ILE A 202 9.83 2.68 -7.86
C ILE A 202 9.86 2.68 -9.41
N GLN A 203 9.11 1.76 -10.05
CA GLN A 203 9.08 1.57 -11.52
C GLN A 203 7.66 1.58 -12.08
#